data_2da9442ec18f68d7e8c79338063fbbfb
#
_entry.id   2da9442ec18f68d7e8c79338063fbbfb
#
_cell.length_a   1.000
_cell.length_b   1.000
_cell.length_c   1.000
_cell.angle_alpha   90.00
_cell.angle_beta   90.00
_cell.angle_gamma   90.00
#
_symmetry.space_group_name_H-M   'P 1'
#
loop_
_entity.id
_entity.type
_entity.pdbx_description
1 polymer ?
#
loop_
_entity_poly.entity_id
_entity_poly.type
_entity_poly.pdbx_seq_one_letter_code
_entity_poly.pdbx_strand_id
1 'polypeptide(L)'
;MPLFQRQIIAALCLCSLAITARAEPLRIVTEAWAPYVYEENGQTAGLDYEISAEVLRRLGVEVEWQFLPWKRCLLAFEQGQADGILDIFRIPEREANMLFVEEPLSEIEFVLFYSRSRPYPYRKLDDLRDLLIGTSPGYWYNDQAFRDSRLFSREEAPSHEANLGKLVRQRVDLVVNDRRAGLFLAAHLGLGAQLDYNTKAVGTDRLYLALRRTNGLATLAERFSAELRRFKQEAAYTRLQARYAEPGNAPIAAKD
;
A
#
# COMPACT_ATOMS: atom_id res chain seq x y z
N MET A 1 -26.24 52.78 31.44
CA MET A 1 -25.01 52.20 30.87
C MET A 1 -24.69 52.91 29.57
N PRO A 2 -23.53 53.57 29.42
CA PRO A 2 -23.22 54.37 28.25
C PRO A 2 -23.07 53.46 27.01
N LEU A 3 -23.50 53.97 25.86
CA LEU A 3 -23.47 53.29 24.56
C LEU A 3 -22.09 52.69 24.22
N PHE A 4 -21.02 53.28 24.70
CA PHE A 4 -19.63 52.80 24.48
C PHE A 4 -19.35 51.41 25.10
N GLN A 5 -19.95 51.12 26.25
CA GLN A 5 -19.80 49.79 26.90
C GLN A 5 -20.52 48.68 26.18
N ARG A 6 -21.65 48.99 25.52
CA ARG A 6 -22.38 48.02 24.71
C ARG A 6 -21.65 47.65 23.40
N GLN A 7 -20.94 48.59 22.81
CA GLN A 7 -20.15 48.34 21.59
C GLN A 7 -18.89 47.50 21.88
N ILE A 8 -18.26 47.67 23.01
CA ILE A 8 -17.09 46.87 23.41
C ILE A 8 -17.50 45.42 23.71
N ILE A 9 -18.63 45.19 24.37
CA ILE A 9 -19.15 43.82 24.64
C ILE A 9 -19.58 43.12 23.34
N ALA A 10 -20.19 43.85 22.40
CA ALA A 10 -20.56 43.29 21.08
C ALA A 10 -19.31 42.93 20.26
N ALA A 11 -18.25 43.71 20.30
CA ALA A 11 -16.97 43.44 19.61
C ALA A 11 -16.23 42.24 20.23
N LEU A 12 -16.24 42.08 21.57
CA LEU A 12 -15.67 40.92 22.24
C LEU A 12 -16.44 39.63 21.95
N CYS A 13 -17.79 39.68 21.84
CA CYS A 13 -18.61 38.52 21.46
C CYS A 13 -18.41 38.08 20.00
N LEU A 14 -18.07 38.98 19.08
CA LEU A 14 -17.76 38.61 17.67
C LEU A 14 -16.39 37.94 17.53
N CYS A 15 -15.41 38.28 18.39
CA CYS A 15 -14.09 37.65 18.35
C CYS A 15 -14.04 36.23 18.94
N SER A 16 -15.01 35.86 19.76
CA SER A 16 -15.05 34.52 20.39
C SER A 16 -15.74 33.43 19.55
N LEU A 17 -16.27 33.76 18.36
CA LEU A 17 -16.93 32.81 17.45
C LEU A 17 -16.08 32.34 16.28
N ALA A 18 -14.78 32.65 16.27
CA ALA A 18 -13.86 31.95 15.41
C ALA A 18 -13.56 30.54 16.00
N ILE A 19 -14.61 29.72 16.12
CA ILE A 19 -14.45 28.27 16.24
C ILE A 19 -13.82 27.87 14.91
N THR A 20 -12.51 27.68 14.91
CA THR A 20 -11.82 27.02 13.80
C THR A 20 -12.48 25.67 13.64
N ALA A 21 -13.37 25.54 12.68
CA ALA A 21 -13.87 24.24 12.26
C ALA A 21 -12.64 23.45 11.80
N ARG A 22 -12.06 22.69 12.72
CA ARG A 22 -10.99 21.75 12.39
C ARG A 22 -11.64 20.71 11.51
N ALA A 23 -11.19 20.59 10.28
CA ALA A 23 -11.65 19.51 9.42
C ALA A 23 -11.33 18.18 10.12
N GLU A 24 -12.30 17.28 10.13
CA GLU A 24 -12.04 15.92 10.63
C GLU A 24 -10.89 15.31 9.82
N PRO A 25 -9.98 14.57 10.46
CA PRO A 25 -8.89 13.91 9.77
C PRO A 25 -9.44 12.90 8.75
N LEU A 26 -8.78 12.81 7.61
CA LEU A 26 -9.10 11.84 6.58
C LEU A 26 -8.74 10.43 7.07
N ARG A 27 -9.71 9.55 7.19
CA ARG A 27 -9.49 8.17 7.67
C ARG A 27 -9.06 7.29 6.51
N ILE A 28 -7.80 6.86 6.54
CA ILE A 28 -7.23 5.97 5.52
C ILE A 28 -6.93 4.61 6.14
N VAL A 29 -7.48 3.56 5.56
CA VAL A 29 -7.20 2.18 5.94
C VAL A 29 -6.16 1.55 5.02
N THR A 30 -5.38 0.63 5.56
CA THR A 30 -4.39 -0.15 4.81
C THR A 30 -4.11 -1.48 5.52
N GLU A 31 -3.54 -2.45 4.81
CA GLU A 31 -2.96 -3.66 5.40
C GLU A 31 -1.45 -3.46 5.57
N ALA A 32 -0.87 -4.07 6.60
CA ALA A 32 0.57 -4.08 6.76
C ALA A 32 1.23 -4.87 5.62
N TRP A 33 1.98 -4.18 4.76
CA TRP A 33 2.65 -4.74 3.59
C TRP A 33 4.02 -4.09 3.39
N ALA A 34 4.98 -4.53 4.20
CA ALA A 34 6.36 -4.02 4.11
C ALA A 34 7.01 -4.39 2.75
N PRO A 35 7.80 -3.51 2.15
CA PRO A 35 8.25 -2.21 2.63
C PRO A 35 7.38 -1.02 2.21
N TYR A 36 6.15 -1.25 1.66
CA TYR A 36 5.26 -0.18 1.18
C TYR A 36 4.57 0.55 2.32
N VAL A 37 4.00 -0.20 3.26
CA VAL A 37 3.37 0.33 4.47
C VAL A 37 3.44 -0.69 5.60
N TYR A 38 3.91 -0.33 6.78
CA TYR A 38 4.03 -1.22 7.93
C TYR A 38 4.22 -0.42 9.23
N GLU A 39 4.14 -1.11 10.36
CA GLU A 39 4.47 -0.54 11.66
C GLU A 39 5.79 -1.13 12.16
N GLU A 40 6.68 -0.28 12.61
CA GLU A 40 7.93 -0.63 13.23
C GLU A 40 8.15 0.21 14.49
N ASN A 41 8.38 -0.45 15.63
CA ASN A 41 8.58 0.21 16.94
C ASN A 41 7.45 1.20 17.32
N GLY A 42 6.20 0.90 16.92
CA GLY A 42 5.04 1.75 17.18
C GLY A 42 4.96 2.99 16.29
N GLN A 43 5.76 3.05 15.24
CA GLN A 43 5.71 4.10 14.22
C GLN A 43 5.33 3.51 12.87
N THR A 44 4.48 4.22 12.15
CA THR A 44 4.16 3.85 10.76
C THR A 44 5.32 4.25 9.85
N ALA A 45 5.74 3.32 9.00
CA ALA A 45 6.81 3.47 8.03
C ALA A 45 6.42 2.82 6.71
N GLY A 46 7.22 3.01 5.68
CA GLY A 46 7.06 2.39 4.39
C GLY A 46 7.02 3.39 3.24
N LEU A 47 7.40 2.91 2.07
CA LEU A 47 7.58 3.76 0.89
C LEU A 47 6.29 4.52 0.54
N ASP A 48 5.18 3.80 0.36
CA ASP A 48 3.94 4.39 -0.11
C ASP A 48 3.22 5.16 0.99
N TYR A 49 3.39 4.73 2.26
CA TYR A 49 2.97 5.51 3.42
C TYR A 49 3.67 6.87 3.46
N GLU A 50 5.02 6.91 3.42
CA GLU A 50 5.76 8.17 3.53
C GLU A 50 5.52 9.09 2.34
N ILE A 51 5.38 8.53 1.11
CA ILE A 51 4.96 9.29 -0.07
C ILE A 51 3.60 9.94 0.17
N SER A 52 2.62 9.14 0.59
CA SER A 52 1.24 9.60 0.78
C SER A 52 1.12 10.60 1.92
N ALA A 53 1.79 10.34 3.03
CA ALA A 53 1.81 11.24 4.19
C ALA A 53 2.43 12.60 3.84
N GLU A 54 3.55 12.62 3.10
CA GLU A 54 4.19 13.87 2.66
C GLU A 54 3.30 14.65 1.69
N VAL A 55 2.69 13.99 0.72
CA VAL A 55 1.78 14.64 -0.24
C VAL A 55 0.56 15.22 0.49
N LEU A 56 -0.09 14.46 1.38
CA LEU A 56 -1.25 14.93 2.14
C LEU A 56 -0.89 16.07 3.09
N ARG A 57 0.28 16.01 3.74
CA ARG A 57 0.82 17.10 4.56
C ARG A 57 1.01 18.39 3.76
N ARG A 58 1.56 18.33 2.54
CA ARG A 58 1.71 19.50 1.66
C ARG A 58 0.36 20.09 1.23
N LEU A 59 -0.64 19.25 1.12
CA LEU A 59 -2.01 19.66 0.82
C LEU A 59 -2.78 20.19 2.04
N GLY A 60 -2.18 20.15 3.25
CA GLY A 60 -2.81 20.58 4.50
C GLY A 60 -3.90 19.64 4.99
N VAL A 61 -3.83 18.35 4.63
CA VAL A 61 -4.80 17.31 5.03
C VAL A 61 -4.24 16.52 6.20
N GLU A 62 -4.95 16.53 7.33
CA GLU A 62 -4.66 15.64 8.47
C GLU A 62 -5.22 14.25 8.18
N VAL A 63 -4.48 13.19 8.56
CA VAL A 63 -4.83 11.81 8.27
C VAL A 63 -4.81 10.97 9.53
N GLU A 64 -5.83 10.15 9.70
CA GLU A 64 -5.87 9.04 10.64
C GLU A 64 -5.63 7.73 9.88
N TRP A 65 -4.48 7.09 10.15
CA TRP A 65 -4.10 5.82 9.53
C TRP A 65 -4.57 4.66 10.38
N GLN A 66 -5.21 3.68 9.74
CA GLN A 66 -5.69 2.48 10.42
C GLN A 66 -5.24 1.21 9.70
N PHE A 67 -4.56 0.33 10.44
CA PHE A 67 -4.14 -0.98 9.94
C PHE A 67 -5.21 -2.04 10.18
N LEU A 68 -5.63 -2.70 9.11
CA LEU A 68 -6.63 -3.77 9.14
C LEU A 68 -6.21 -4.90 8.20
N PRO A 69 -6.65 -6.16 8.43
CA PRO A 69 -6.54 -7.19 7.41
C PRO A 69 -7.24 -6.75 6.11
N TRP A 70 -6.68 -7.08 4.95
CA TRP A 70 -7.12 -6.57 3.65
C TRP A 70 -8.64 -6.63 3.41
N LYS A 71 -9.25 -7.80 3.66
CA LYS A 71 -10.71 -7.95 3.51
C LYS A 71 -11.49 -6.98 4.43
N ARG A 72 -10.95 -6.62 5.58
CA ARG A 72 -11.56 -5.62 6.48
C ARG A 72 -11.33 -4.19 6.00
N CYS A 73 -10.21 -3.90 5.34
CA CYS A 73 -10.00 -2.60 4.67
C CYS A 73 -11.08 -2.36 3.61
N LEU A 74 -11.31 -3.35 2.75
CA LEU A 74 -12.35 -3.27 1.71
C LEU A 74 -13.74 -3.06 2.33
N LEU A 75 -14.07 -3.83 3.36
CA LEU A 75 -15.37 -3.72 4.06
C LEU A 75 -15.54 -2.36 4.74
N ALA A 76 -14.52 -1.87 5.47
CA ALA A 76 -14.56 -0.56 6.13
C ALA A 76 -14.76 0.58 5.12
N PHE A 77 -14.11 0.49 3.96
CA PHE A 77 -14.28 1.44 2.88
C PHE A 77 -15.70 1.41 2.30
N GLU A 78 -16.24 0.22 1.98
CA GLU A 78 -17.59 0.03 1.46
C GLU A 78 -18.67 0.55 2.43
N GLN A 79 -18.48 0.32 3.73
CA GLN A 79 -19.39 0.77 4.79
C GLN A 79 -19.25 2.26 5.13
N GLY A 80 -18.31 2.98 4.52
CA GLY A 80 -18.07 4.39 4.79
C GLY A 80 -17.39 4.66 6.14
N GLN A 81 -16.79 3.65 6.75
CA GLN A 81 -15.99 3.78 7.97
C GLN A 81 -14.59 4.34 7.69
N ALA A 82 -14.11 4.23 6.44
CA ALA A 82 -12.89 4.84 5.94
C ALA A 82 -13.21 5.77 4.77
N ASP A 83 -12.42 6.83 4.61
CA ASP A 83 -12.54 7.81 3.53
C ASP A 83 -11.59 7.50 2.38
N GLY A 84 -10.53 6.73 2.67
CA GLY A 84 -9.54 6.27 1.71
C GLY A 84 -9.01 4.88 2.03
N ILE A 85 -8.38 4.27 1.03
CA ILE A 85 -7.65 3.00 1.14
C ILE A 85 -6.33 3.12 0.40
N LEU A 86 -5.23 2.80 1.07
CA LEU A 86 -3.88 2.84 0.52
C LEU A 86 -3.48 1.49 -0.04
N ASP A 87 -2.57 1.50 -1.02
CA ASP A 87 -1.99 0.32 -1.67
C ASP A 87 -3.01 -0.61 -2.31
N ILE A 88 -3.96 0.00 -3.01
CA ILE A 88 -5.02 -0.73 -3.72
C ILE A 88 -4.76 -0.75 -5.23
N PHE A 89 -5.05 -1.89 -5.86
CA PHE A 89 -5.01 -2.04 -7.33
C PHE A 89 -6.21 -1.40 -7.99
N ARG A 90 -5.96 -0.67 -9.07
CA ARG A 90 -6.98 -0.08 -9.92
C ARG A 90 -7.50 -1.12 -10.91
N ILE A 91 -8.67 -1.67 -10.61
CA ILE A 91 -9.34 -2.65 -11.47
C ILE A 91 -10.75 -2.14 -11.83
N PRO A 92 -11.33 -2.57 -12.98
CA PRO A 92 -12.62 -2.07 -13.44
C PRO A 92 -13.75 -2.15 -12.41
N GLU A 93 -13.80 -3.24 -11.64
CA GLU A 93 -14.82 -3.48 -10.62
C GLU A 93 -14.75 -2.45 -9.48
N ARG A 94 -13.56 -1.94 -9.18
CA ARG A 94 -13.36 -0.93 -8.13
C ARG A 94 -13.55 0.48 -8.64
N GLU A 95 -13.22 0.76 -9.90
CA GLU A 95 -13.38 2.10 -10.52
C GLU A 95 -14.81 2.60 -10.48
N ALA A 96 -15.80 1.71 -10.53
CA ALA A 96 -17.21 2.08 -10.42
C ALA A 96 -17.54 2.79 -9.09
N ASN A 97 -16.91 2.37 -7.98
CA ASN A 97 -17.26 2.78 -6.63
C ASN A 97 -16.17 3.60 -5.91
N MET A 98 -14.97 3.68 -6.48
CA MET A 98 -13.82 4.36 -5.88
C MET A 98 -13.31 5.48 -6.78
N LEU A 99 -12.76 6.54 -6.18
CA LEU A 99 -12.01 7.59 -6.84
C LEU A 99 -10.52 7.25 -6.72
N PHE A 100 -9.93 6.72 -7.77
CA PHE A 100 -8.48 6.52 -7.80
C PHE A 100 -7.76 7.84 -8.05
N VAL A 101 -6.66 8.07 -7.34
CA VAL A 101 -5.70 9.09 -7.77
C VAL A 101 -5.12 8.65 -9.12
N GLU A 102 -4.85 9.61 -10.01
CA GLU A 102 -4.35 9.30 -11.37
C GLU A 102 -2.90 8.81 -11.33
N GLU A 103 -2.09 9.41 -10.47
CA GLU A 103 -0.67 9.10 -10.36
C GLU A 103 -0.47 7.91 -9.43
N PRO A 104 0.12 6.78 -9.86
CA PRO A 104 0.40 5.64 -8.99
C PRO A 104 1.45 5.99 -7.93
N LEU A 105 1.40 5.31 -6.80
CA LEU A 105 2.42 5.40 -5.75
C LEU A 105 3.65 4.59 -6.15
N SER A 106 3.49 3.29 -6.31
CA SER A 106 4.54 2.32 -6.65
C SER A 106 4.10 1.37 -7.76
N GLU A 107 5.09 0.73 -8.39
CA GLU A 107 4.90 -0.42 -9.26
C GLU A 107 5.38 -1.68 -8.53
N ILE A 108 4.66 -2.77 -8.70
CA ILE A 108 4.94 -4.06 -8.10
C ILE A 108 5.06 -5.15 -9.15
N GLU A 109 5.77 -6.21 -8.79
CA GLU A 109 5.99 -7.37 -9.62
C GLU A 109 5.73 -8.64 -8.81
N PHE A 110 4.63 -9.32 -9.09
CA PHE A 110 4.35 -10.60 -8.47
C PHE A 110 5.25 -11.69 -9.05
N VAL A 111 5.99 -12.36 -8.18
CA VAL A 111 6.87 -13.49 -8.50
C VAL A 111 6.52 -14.71 -7.66
N LEU A 112 7.03 -15.86 -8.05
CA LEU A 112 6.87 -17.10 -7.31
C LEU A 112 8.15 -17.37 -6.51
N PHE A 113 8.04 -17.28 -5.19
CA PHE A 113 9.08 -17.67 -4.25
C PHE A 113 9.08 -19.19 -4.07
N TYR A 114 10.27 -19.77 -3.90
CA TYR A 114 10.48 -21.18 -3.61
C TYR A 114 11.53 -21.37 -2.52
N SER A 115 11.50 -22.53 -1.86
CA SER A 115 12.58 -22.95 -0.97
C SER A 115 13.79 -23.38 -1.78
N ARG A 116 15.00 -22.87 -1.46
CA ARG A 116 16.25 -23.29 -2.12
C ARG A 116 16.51 -24.78 -2.02
N SER A 117 15.99 -25.45 -0.97
CA SER A 117 16.08 -26.90 -0.83
C SER A 117 15.13 -27.68 -1.77
N ARG A 118 14.13 -26.98 -2.36
CA ARG A 118 13.15 -27.57 -3.28
C ARG A 118 12.78 -26.56 -4.36
N PRO A 119 13.66 -26.30 -5.34
CA PRO A 119 13.43 -25.33 -6.38
C PRO A 119 12.36 -25.82 -7.39
N TYR A 120 11.49 -24.88 -7.78
CA TYR A 120 10.50 -25.07 -8.83
C TYR A 120 10.68 -24.00 -9.90
N PRO A 121 11.31 -24.32 -11.05
CA PRO A 121 11.47 -23.34 -12.12
C PRO A 121 10.13 -23.00 -12.76
N TYR A 122 9.86 -21.71 -12.98
CA TYR A 122 8.65 -21.21 -13.61
C TYR A 122 8.99 -20.48 -14.91
N ARG A 123 8.48 -20.95 -16.04
CA ARG A 123 8.60 -20.35 -17.38
C ARG A 123 7.25 -20.12 -18.03
N LYS A 124 6.25 -20.96 -17.72
CA LYS A 124 4.88 -20.92 -18.24
C LYS A 124 3.92 -21.50 -17.21
N LEU A 125 2.63 -21.24 -17.40
CA LEU A 125 1.58 -21.66 -16.48
C LEU A 125 1.53 -23.19 -16.26
N ASP A 126 1.85 -23.98 -17.31
CA ASP A 126 1.89 -25.44 -17.20
C ASP A 126 2.93 -25.98 -16.22
N ASP A 127 4.00 -25.21 -15.93
CA ASP A 127 5.03 -25.58 -14.98
C ASP A 127 4.51 -25.63 -13.53
N LEU A 128 3.31 -25.04 -13.30
CA LEU A 128 2.65 -25.01 -12.00
C LEU A 128 1.72 -26.18 -11.77
N ARG A 129 1.62 -27.12 -12.72
CA ARG A 129 0.68 -28.25 -12.65
C ARG A 129 0.90 -29.06 -11.39
N ASP A 130 -0.24 -29.35 -10.71
CA ASP A 130 -0.32 -30.13 -9.47
C ASP A 130 0.44 -29.57 -8.27
N LEU A 131 0.96 -28.33 -8.35
CA LEU A 131 1.61 -27.66 -7.23
C LEU A 131 0.59 -27.01 -6.29
N LEU A 132 0.98 -26.84 -5.05
CA LEU A 132 0.26 -26.08 -4.03
C LEU A 132 0.93 -24.71 -3.84
N ILE A 133 0.19 -23.64 -4.16
CA ILE A 133 0.70 -22.27 -4.13
C ILE A 133 0.07 -21.49 -2.98
N GLY A 134 0.94 -20.96 -2.09
CA GLY A 134 0.52 -20.07 -1.01
C GLY A 134 0.12 -18.69 -1.56
N THR A 135 -1.05 -18.20 -1.14
CA THR A 135 -1.66 -16.94 -1.59
C THR A 135 -2.11 -16.08 -0.41
N SER A 136 -2.37 -14.81 -0.65
CA SER A 136 -2.95 -13.87 0.33
C SER A 136 -4.45 -13.72 0.13
N PRO A 137 -5.26 -13.75 1.21
CA PRO A 137 -6.72 -13.70 1.11
C PRO A 137 -7.23 -12.41 0.48
N GLY A 138 -8.00 -12.53 -0.60
CA GLY A 138 -8.62 -11.39 -1.28
C GLY A 138 -7.68 -10.58 -2.16
N TYR A 139 -6.45 -11.04 -2.38
CA TYR A 139 -5.52 -10.40 -3.31
C TYR A 139 -5.94 -10.62 -4.76
N TRP A 140 -5.77 -9.58 -5.55
CA TRP A 140 -5.94 -9.59 -6.99
C TRP A 140 -4.57 -9.74 -7.66
N TYR A 141 -4.29 -10.89 -8.24
CA TYR A 141 -3.10 -11.09 -9.06
C TYR A 141 -3.45 -10.73 -10.51
N ASN A 142 -2.77 -9.74 -11.10
CA ASN A 142 -3.18 -9.09 -12.37
C ASN A 142 -3.00 -9.96 -13.63
N ASP A 143 -2.59 -11.21 -13.53
CA ASP A 143 -2.60 -12.15 -14.64
C ASP A 143 -3.87 -13.00 -14.60
N GLN A 144 -4.75 -12.84 -15.59
CA GLN A 144 -6.01 -13.58 -15.65
C GLN A 144 -5.77 -15.08 -15.77
N ALA A 145 -4.80 -15.50 -16.58
CA ALA A 145 -4.51 -16.92 -16.78
C ALA A 145 -4.05 -17.56 -15.46
N PHE A 146 -3.24 -16.85 -14.66
CA PHE A 146 -2.86 -17.31 -13.33
C PHE A 146 -4.06 -17.33 -12.38
N ARG A 147 -4.89 -16.28 -12.34
CA ARG A 147 -6.07 -16.23 -11.44
C ARG A 147 -7.06 -17.34 -11.69
N ASP A 148 -7.37 -17.58 -12.97
CA ASP A 148 -8.45 -18.50 -13.37
C ASP A 148 -7.94 -19.95 -13.54
N SER A 149 -6.63 -20.18 -13.42
CA SER A 149 -6.02 -21.50 -13.59
C SER A 149 -6.51 -22.52 -12.57
N ARG A 150 -6.81 -23.69 -13.07
CA ARG A 150 -7.11 -24.90 -12.29
C ARG A 150 -5.96 -25.93 -12.35
N LEU A 151 -4.81 -25.53 -12.92
CA LEU A 151 -3.66 -26.42 -13.03
C LEU A 151 -2.99 -26.69 -11.67
N PHE A 152 -3.18 -25.81 -10.71
CA PHE A 152 -2.58 -25.87 -9.38
C PHE A 152 -3.60 -25.52 -8.30
N SER A 153 -3.31 -25.92 -7.08
CA SER A 153 -4.12 -25.60 -5.90
C SER A 153 -3.58 -24.35 -5.19
N ARG A 154 -4.48 -23.64 -4.49
CA ARG A 154 -4.13 -22.46 -3.69
C ARG A 154 -4.40 -22.70 -2.23
N GLU A 155 -3.50 -22.24 -1.38
CA GLU A 155 -3.67 -22.23 0.06
C GLU A 155 -3.48 -20.81 0.61
N GLU A 156 -4.54 -20.23 1.13
CA GLU A 156 -4.47 -18.91 1.75
C GLU A 156 -3.74 -18.96 3.10
N ALA A 157 -2.96 -17.94 3.41
CA ALA A 157 -2.35 -17.74 4.71
C ALA A 157 -2.79 -16.38 5.29
N PRO A 158 -2.91 -16.26 6.63
CA PRO A 158 -3.43 -15.06 7.28
C PRO A 158 -2.48 -13.85 7.17
N SER A 159 -1.22 -14.07 6.82
CA SER A 159 -0.22 -13.02 6.59
C SER A 159 0.88 -13.47 5.63
N HIS A 160 1.66 -12.51 5.13
CA HIS A 160 2.80 -12.78 4.26
C HIS A 160 3.89 -13.61 4.98
N GLU A 161 4.12 -13.32 6.28
CA GLU A 161 5.06 -14.06 7.14
C GLU A 161 4.64 -15.52 7.27
N ALA A 162 3.36 -15.76 7.53
CA ALA A 162 2.81 -17.10 7.61
C ALA A 162 2.99 -17.87 6.29
N ASN A 163 2.82 -17.19 5.16
CA ASN A 163 3.02 -17.76 3.83
C ASN A 163 4.49 -18.18 3.61
N LEU A 164 5.45 -17.29 3.86
CA LEU A 164 6.87 -17.64 3.74
C LEU A 164 7.26 -18.73 4.75
N GLY A 165 6.69 -18.70 5.95
CA GLY A 165 6.87 -19.76 6.94
C GLY A 165 6.35 -21.13 6.49
N LYS A 166 5.24 -21.19 5.73
CA LYS A 166 4.74 -22.43 5.10
C LYS A 166 5.71 -22.90 4.03
N LEU A 167 6.24 -22.02 3.21
CA LEU A 167 7.18 -22.32 2.14
C LEU A 167 8.47 -22.95 2.67
N VAL A 168 9.08 -22.37 3.69
CA VAL A 168 10.31 -22.91 4.33
C VAL A 168 10.06 -24.29 4.94
N ARG A 169 8.86 -24.51 5.52
CA ARG A 169 8.48 -25.80 6.07
C ARG A 169 7.93 -26.80 5.03
N GLN A 170 8.02 -26.45 3.74
CA GLN A 170 7.56 -27.26 2.60
C GLN A 170 6.06 -27.66 2.71
N ARG A 171 5.23 -26.83 3.35
CA ARG A 171 3.79 -27.01 3.44
C ARG A 171 3.07 -26.52 2.18
N VAL A 172 3.71 -25.65 1.43
CA VAL A 172 3.36 -25.22 0.07
C VAL A 172 4.59 -25.35 -0.82
N ASP A 173 4.39 -25.52 -2.12
CA ASP A 173 5.49 -25.69 -3.08
C ASP A 173 6.07 -24.32 -3.50
N LEU A 174 5.20 -23.34 -3.66
CA LEU A 174 5.52 -21.96 -4.05
C LEU A 174 4.70 -20.99 -3.23
N VAL A 175 5.15 -19.74 -3.17
CA VAL A 175 4.37 -18.61 -2.65
C VAL A 175 4.39 -17.50 -3.69
N VAL A 176 3.21 -17.00 -4.09
CA VAL A 176 3.12 -15.79 -4.90
C VAL A 176 3.14 -14.58 -3.99
N ASN A 177 4.10 -13.67 -4.22
CA ASN A 177 4.21 -12.40 -3.50
C ASN A 177 4.83 -11.34 -4.41
N ASP A 178 4.67 -10.07 -4.06
CA ASP A 178 5.49 -9.02 -4.65
C ASP A 178 6.97 -9.29 -4.37
N ARG A 179 7.82 -9.06 -5.36
CA ARG A 179 9.24 -9.37 -5.28
C ARG A 179 9.94 -8.59 -4.17
N ARG A 180 9.71 -7.28 -4.10
CA ARG A 180 10.31 -6.39 -3.08
C ARG A 180 9.81 -6.76 -1.68
N ALA A 181 8.51 -6.94 -1.51
CA ALA A 181 7.92 -7.33 -0.24
C ALA A 181 8.41 -8.69 0.25
N GLY A 182 8.46 -9.68 -0.64
CA GLY A 182 8.95 -11.02 -0.31
C GLY A 182 10.42 -11.02 0.10
N LEU A 183 11.29 -10.28 -0.61
CA LEU A 183 12.70 -10.15 -0.28
C LEU A 183 12.93 -9.41 1.04
N PHE A 184 12.22 -8.28 1.25
CA PHE A 184 12.27 -7.52 2.49
C PHE A 184 11.89 -8.40 3.68
N LEU A 185 10.79 -9.11 3.56
CA LEU A 185 10.27 -9.96 4.61
C LEU A 185 11.17 -11.18 4.88
N ALA A 186 11.68 -11.82 3.82
CA ALA A 186 12.64 -12.92 3.95
C ALA A 186 13.91 -12.48 4.71
N ALA A 187 14.42 -11.28 4.44
CA ALA A 187 15.56 -10.71 5.17
C ALA A 187 15.21 -10.44 6.64
N HIS A 188 14.06 -9.81 6.90
CA HIS A 188 13.59 -9.48 8.25
C HIS A 188 13.38 -10.72 9.13
N LEU A 189 12.88 -11.80 8.55
CA LEU A 189 12.64 -13.07 9.22
C LEU A 189 13.89 -13.98 9.31
N GLY A 190 15.03 -13.57 8.75
CA GLY A 190 16.24 -14.40 8.68
C GLY A 190 16.10 -15.59 7.73
N LEU A 191 15.19 -15.53 6.77
CA LEU A 191 14.91 -16.60 5.80
C LEU A 191 15.62 -16.42 4.46
N GLY A 192 16.36 -15.32 4.25
CA GLY A 192 16.97 -14.98 2.96
C GLY A 192 17.90 -16.05 2.40
N ALA A 193 18.59 -16.81 3.27
CA ALA A 193 19.43 -17.93 2.83
C ALA A 193 18.65 -19.18 2.40
N GLN A 194 17.38 -19.30 2.80
CA GLN A 194 16.53 -20.46 2.57
C GLN A 194 15.57 -20.29 1.38
N LEU A 195 15.31 -19.04 0.99
CA LEU A 195 14.35 -18.68 -0.03
C LEU A 195 15.01 -18.08 -1.27
N ASP A 196 14.37 -18.27 -2.42
CA ASP A 196 14.68 -17.61 -3.67
C ASP A 196 13.39 -17.42 -4.45
N TYR A 197 13.44 -16.77 -5.60
CA TYR A 197 12.28 -16.53 -6.42
C TYR A 197 12.55 -16.76 -7.91
N ASN A 198 11.51 -17.04 -8.67
CA ASN A 198 11.57 -17.12 -10.12
C ASN A 198 11.62 -15.70 -10.71
N THR A 199 12.58 -15.43 -11.57
CA THR A 199 12.76 -14.10 -12.19
C THR A 199 11.66 -13.74 -13.19
N LYS A 200 10.93 -14.74 -13.70
CA LYS A 200 9.75 -14.48 -14.52
C LYS A 200 8.59 -14.09 -13.62
N ALA A 201 8.07 -12.88 -13.82
CA ALA A 201 6.87 -12.41 -13.12
C ALA A 201 5.64 -13.22 -13.52
N VAL A 202 4.75 -13.42 -12.55
CA VAL A 202 3.36 -13.86 -12.76
C VAL A 202 2.55 -12.70 -13.35
N GLY A 203 2.79 -11.48 -12.85
CA GLY A 203 2.15 -10.27 -13.31
C GLY A 203 2.75 -9.03 -12.67
N THR A 204 2.47 -7.88 -13.25
CA THR A 204 2.87 -6.56 -12.73
C THR A 204 1.63 -5.72 -12.49
N ASP A 205 1.67 -4.82 -11.51
CA ASP A 205 0.58 -3.90 -11.23
C ASP A 205 1.12 -2.61 -10.59
N ARG A 206 0.21 -1.66 -10.34
CA ARG A 206 0.50 -0.39 -9.70
C ARG A 206 -0.35 -0.20 -8.46
N LEU A 207 0.27 0.38 -7.44
CA LEU A 207 -0.39 0.71 -6.19
C LEU A 207 -0.88 2.15 -6.22
N TYR A 208 -2.08 2.34 -5.69
CA TYR A 208 -2.75 3.64 -5.68
C TYR A 208 -3.33 3.96 -4.30
N LEU A 209 -3.55 5.25 -4.07
CA LEU A 209 -4.53 5.72 -3.10
C LEU A 209 -5.89 5.78 -3.80
N ALA A 210 -6.91 5.17 -3.21
CA ALA A 210 -8.28 5.36 -3.61
C ALA A 210 -9.08 6.05 -2.51
N LEU A 211 -9.97 6.95 -2.90
CA LEU A 211 -10.85 7.72 -2.03
C LEU A 211 -12.31 7.41 -2.31
N ARG A 212 -13.19 7.67 -1.35
CA ARG A 212 -14.63 7.52 -1.55
C ARG A 212 -15.19 8.57 -2.52
N ARG A 213 -16.23 8.19 -3.26
CA ARG A 213 -16.98 9.10 -4.13
C ARG A 213 -17.91 10.00 -3.32
N THR A 214 -17.35 10.94 -2.55
CA THR A 214 -18.09 11.92 -1.76
C THR A 214 -17.63 13.34 -2.11
N ASN A 215 -18.46 14.35 -1.77
CA ASN A 215 -18.16 15.75 -2.04
C ASN A 215 -16.80 16.14 -1.42
N GLY A 216 -16.00 16.84 -2.19
CA GLY A 216 -14.66 17.31 -1.80
C GLY A 216 -13.52 16.32 -2.05
N LEU A 217 -13.76 15.00 -2.02
CA LEU A 217 -12.70 14.01 -2.22
C LEU A 217 -12.26 13.89 -3.69
N ALA A 218 -13.12 14.21 -4.66
CA ALA A 218 -12.72 14.28 -6.06
C ALA A 218 -11.62 15.34 -6.29
N THR A 219 -11.83 16.54 -5.77
CA THR A 219 -10.83 17.62 -5.83
C THR A 219 -9.55 17.24 -5.07
N LEU A 220 -9.67 16.53 -3.94
CA LEU A 220 -8.51 16.03 -3.22
C LEU A 220 -7.71 15.01 -4.06
N ALA A 221 -8.39 14.07 -4.73
CA ALA A 221 -7.74 13.09 -5.61
C ALA A 221 -6.96 13.75 -6.75
N GLU A 222 -7.52 14.78 -7.38
CA GLU A 222 -6.86 15.56 -8.42
C GLU A 222 -5.63 16.30 -7.88
N ARG A 223 -5.79 17.00 -6.76
CA ARG A 223 -4.69 17.74 -6.10
C ARG A 223 -3.59 16.79 -5.62
N PHE A 224 -3.95 15.63 -5.07
CA PHE A 224 -3.00 14.60 -4.66
C PHE A 224 -2.18 14.13 -5.86
N SER A 225 -2.83 13.79 -6.97
CA SER A 225 -2.16 13.34 -8.19
C SER A 225 -1.19 14.39 -8.73
N ALA A 226 -1.60 15.67 -8.73
CA ALA A 226 -0.75 16.77 -9.19
C ALA A 226 0.46 16.97 -8.29
N GLU A 227 0.26 16.94 -6.96
CA GLU A 227 1.35 17.11 -5.99
C GLU A 227 2.29 15.91 -5.97
N LEU A 228 1.76 14.68 -6.11
CA LEU A 228 2.58 13.47 -6.21
C LEU A 228 3.48 13.52 -7.47
N ARG A 229 2.96 13.92 -8.62
CA ARG A 229 3.78 14.12 -9.84
C ARG A 229 4.91 15.14 -9.61
N ARG A 230 4.62 16.21 -8.88
CA ARG A 230 5.64 17.21 -8.52
C ARG A 230 6.67 16.61 -7.58
N PHE A 231 6.23 15.97 -6.51
CA PHE A 231 7.10 15.33 -5.51
C PHE A 231 8.04 14.30 -6.14
N LYS A 232 7.57 13.52 -7.10
CA LYS A 232 8.39 12.54 -7.84
C LYS A 232 9.57 13.16 -8.61
N GLN A 233 9.57 14.47 -8.88
CA GLN A 233 10.69 15.17 -9.53
C GLN A 233 11.72 15.71 -8.52
N GLU A 234 11.48 15.57 -7.23
CA GLU A 234 12.33 16.13 -6.20
C GLU A 234 13.40 15.15 -5.71
N ALA A 235 14.55 15.66 -5.30
CA ALA A 235 15.61 14.88 -4.68
C ALA A 235 15.14 14.18 -3.38
N ALA A 236 14.13 14.74 -2.69
CA ALA A 236 13.54 14.14 -1.51
C ALA A 236 12.84 12.79 -1.83
N TYR A 237 12.13 12.73 -2.95
CA TYR A 237 11.52 11.50 -3.43
C TYR A 237 12.58 10.44 -3.81
N THR A 238 13.64 10.86 -4.51
CA THR A 238 14.74 9.96 -4.87
C THR A 238 15.41 9.36 -3.63
N ARG A 239 15.65 10.19 -2.58
CA ARG A 239 16.18 9.69 -1.30
C ARG A 239 15.23 8.72 -0.60
N LEU A 240 13.94 8.98 -0.68
CA LEU A 240 12.91 8.11 -0.13
C LEU A 240 12.90 6.75 -0.83
N GLN A 241 12.90 6.74 -2.16
CA GLN A 241 13.02 5.52 -2.96
C GLN A 241 14.29 4.71 -2.62
N ALA A 242 15.42 5.38 -2.44
CA ALA A 242 16.68 4.73 -2.11
C ALA A 242 16.66 4.03 -0.73
N ARG A 243 15.93 4.58 0.26
CA ARG A 243 15.77 3.93 1.58
C ARG A 243 15.05 2.60 1.51
N TYR A 244 14.11 2.47 0.59
CA TYR A 244 13.29 1.28 0.41
C TYR A 244 13.69 0.44 -0.81
N ALA A 245 14.86 0.73 -1.40
CA ALA A 245 15.40 -0.06 -2.50
C ALA A 245 15.73 -1.49 -2.02
N GLU A 246 15.61 -2.44 -2.95
CA GLU A 246 15.98 -3.83 -2.67
C GLU A 246 17.46 -3.93 -2.26
N PRO A 247 17.79 -4.83 -1.31
CA PRO A 247 19.19 -5.15 -1.04
C PRO A 247 19.89 -5.60 -2.35
N GLY A 248 20.85 -4.83 -2.82
CA GLY A 248 21.57 -5.06 -4.09
C GLY A 248 21.16 -4.14 -5.25
N ASN A 249 20.03 -3.41 -5.16
CA ASN A 249 19.60 -2.41 -6.16
C ASN A 249 19.66 -0.96 -5.63
N ALA A 250 20.29 -0.74 -4.48
CA ALA A 250 20.53 0.62 -4.02
C ALA A 250 21.36 1.37 -5.09
N PRO A 251 20.94 2.56 -5.55
CA PRO A 251 21.74 3.37 -6.45
C PRO A 251 23.10 3.57 -5.77
N ILE A 252 24.17 3.27 -6.48
CA ILE A 252 25.53 3.56 -6.02
C ILE A 252 25.54 5.04 -5.73
N ALA A 253 25.65 5.41 -4.44
CA ALA A 253 25.77 6.81 -4.04
C ALA A 253 26.94 7.39 -4.86
N ALA A 254 26.66 8.42 -5.66
CA ALA A 254 27.70 9.18 -6.33
C ALA A 254 28.67 9.61 -5.24
N LYS A 255 29.89 9.11 -5.28
CA LYS A 255 30.96 9.58 -4.41
C LYS A 255 31.28 11.00 -4.87
N ASP A 256 30.96 11.98 -4.02
CA ASP A 256 31.49 13.33 -4.10
C ASP A 256 33.01 13.34 -3.99
#